data_2aa454635c8808c688a70c5c29c0198c
#
_entry.id   2aa454635c8808c688a70c5c29c0198c
#
_cell.length_a   1.000
_cell.length_b   1.000
_cell.length_c   1.000
_cell.angle_alpha   90.00
_cell.angle_beta   90.00
_cell.angle_gamma   90.00
#
_symmetry.space_group_name_H-M   'P 1'
#
loop_
_entity.id
_entity.type
_entity.pdbx_description
1 polymer ?
#
loop_
_entity_poly.entity_id
_entity_poly.type
_entity_poly.pdbx_seq_one_letter_code
_entity_poly.pdbx_strand_id
1 'polypeptide(L)'
;MLVVWNKFSEEKTPPDDLIVYCAAGIRKPVEAAAIAFQKEFGVKITLDYDSSGALEGKLQLDRDSNKSRSDLYIPADLSFANRARQKGLTKESIQLASFNLVLASNPNANLKFTTLDEFLDLDVPFVICNEAAGVGKTTKAVLENLGEWDTFNAAKKASSPRVTDAAAAIAASKVVQAGFLWN
;
A
#
# COMPACT_ATOMS: atom_id res chain seq x y z
N MET A 1 -15.73 -56.00 15.44
CA MET A 1 -14.43 -55.37 15.35
C MET A 1 -14.65 -53.86 15.12
N LEU A 2 -14.66 -53.11 16.23
CA LEU A 2 -14.93 -51.66 16.22
C LEU A 2 -13.60 -50.94 16.00
N VAL A 3 -13.44 -50.25 14.85
CA VAL A 3 -12.30 -49.36 14.61
C VAL A 3 -12.64 -47.99 15.19
N VAL A 4 -12.04 -47.66 16.31
CA VAL A 4 -12.11 -46.32 16.90
C VAL A 4 -11.09 -45.44 16.15
N TRP A 5 -11.58 -44.57 15.29
CA TRP A 5 -10.75 -43.51 14.69
C TRP A 5 -10.54 -42.40 15.73
N ASN A 6 -9.36 -42.43 16.34
CA ASN A 6 -8.92 -41.39 17.23
C ASN A 6 -8.44 -40.20 16.34
N LYS A 7 -9.35 -39.22 16.14
CA LYS A 7 -8.99 -37.94 15.50
C LYS A 7 -8.19 -37.14 16.53
N PHE A 8 -6.88 -37.29 16.55
CA PHE A 8 -6.02 -36.29 17.15
C PHE A 8 -6.08 -35.04 16.26
N SER A 9 -7.04 -34.17 16.51
CA SER A 9 -6.90 -32.76 16.18
C SER A 9 -5.84 -32.24 17.14
N GLU A 10 -4.62 -32.03 16.66
CA GLU A 10 -3.72 -31.10 17.34
C GLU A 10 -4.48 -29.76 17.32
N GLU A 11 -5.07 -29.37 18.43
CA GLU A 11 -5.48 -28.00 18.70
C GLU A 11 -4.18 -27.19 18.66
N LYS A 12 -3.85 -26.65 17.47
CA LYS A 12 -2.90 -25.56 17.38
C LYS A 12 -3.51 -24.43 18.19
N THR A 13 -2.98 -24.18 19.38
CA THR A 13 -3.26 -22.94 20.10
C THR A 13 -3.06 -21.81 19.11
N PRO A 14 -4.08 -20.97 18.85
CA PRO A 14 -3.92 -19.85 17.95
C PRO A 14 -2.75 -18.98 18.45
N PRO A 15 -1.94 -18.41 17.58
CA PRO A 15 -0.90 -17.48 18.01
C PRO A 15 -1.56 -16.37 18.82
N ASP A 16 -0.93 -16.00 19.94
CA ASP A 16 -1.51 -15.06 20.91
C ASP A 16 -1.89 -13.73 20.25
N ASP A 17 -1.08 -13.21 19.33
CA ASP A 17 -1.34 -12.00 18.53
C ASP A 17 -0.62 -12.11 17.18
N LEU A 18 -1.20 -11.52 16.12
CA LEU A 18 -0.55 -11.36 14.82
C LEU A 18 -0.16 -9.90 14.59
N ILE A 19 1.08 -9.67 14.15
CA ILE A 19 1.58 -8.35 13.76
C ILE A 19 1.67 -8.27 12.24
N VAL A 20 1.01 -7.28 11.66
CA VAL A 20 0.92 -7.11 10.21
C VAL A 20 1.52 -5.76 9.81
N TYR A 21 2.55 -5.78 8.99
CA TYR A 21 3.08 -4.60 8.31
C TYR A 21 2.24 -4.35 7.06
N CYS A 22 1.45 -3.28 7.05
CA CYS A 22 0.45 -2.99 6.03
C CYS A 22 0.68 -1.63 5.38
N ALA A 23 0.71 -1.58 4.04
CA ALA A 23 0.78 -0.32 3.31
C ALA A 23 -0.41 0.60 3.65
N ALA A 24 -0.14 1.86 3.95
CA ALA A 24 -1.13 2.83 4.42
C ALA A 24 -2.32 3.02 3.45
N GLY A 25 -2.08 2.87 2.15
CA GLY A 25 -3.12 3.03 1.12
C GLY A 25 -4.24 1.99 1.15
N ILE A 26 -4.00 0.85 1.78
CA ILE A 26 -4.98 -0.26 1.91
C ILE A 26 -5.48 -0.43 3.35
N ARG A 27 -5.28 0.57 4.19
CA ARG A 27 -5.66 0.55 5.61
C ARG A 27 -7.09 0.10 5.83
N LYS A 28 -8.07 0.77 5.23
CA LYS A 28 -9.49 0.54 5.51
C LYS A 28 -9.94 -0.91 5.25
N PRO A 29 -9.68 -1.52 4.08
CA PRO A 29 -10.07 -2.90 3.84
C PRO A 29 -9.32 -3.88 4.74
N VAL A 30 -8.04 -3.64 5.06
CA VAL A 30 -7.27 -4.52 5.95
C VAL A 30 -7.74 -4.42 7.41
N GLU A 31 -8.10 -3.22 7.91
CA GLU A 31 -8.73 -3.06 9.22
C GLU A 31 -10.06 -3.83 9.32
N ALA A 32 -10.90 -3.73 8.30
CA ALA A 32 -12.16 -4.46 8.26
C ALA A 32 -11.94 -5.99 8.29
N ALA A 33 -10.97 -6.48 7.51
CA ALA A 33 -10.60 -7.90 7.51
C ALA A 33 -10.02 -8.35 8.86
N ALA A 34 -9.17 -7.54 9.49
CA ALA A 34 -8.60 -7.83 10.80
C ALA A 34 -9.67 -7.95 11.90
N ILE A 35 -10.65 -7.04 11.90
CA ILE A 35 -11.79 -7.07 12.85
C ILE A 35 -12.62 -8.34 12.63
N ALA A 36 -12.91 -8.69 11.36
CA ALA A 36 -13.67 -9.90 11.05
C ALA A 36 -12.91 -11.16 11.48
N PHE A 37 -11.62 -11.24 11.20
CA PHE A 37 -10.76 -12.36 11.57
C PHE A 37 -10.68 -12.53 13.11
N GLN A 38 -10.46 -11.42 13.84
CA GLN A 38 -10.45 -11.46 15.29
C GLN A 38 -11.79 -11.95 15.89
N LYS A 39 -12.92 -11.52 15.29
CA LYS A 39 -14.25 -11.97 15.72
C LYS A 39 -14.46 -13.45 15.49
N GLU A 40 -13.97 -13.98 14.38
CA GLU A 40 -14.19 -15.38 13.98
C GLU A 40 -13.23 -16.34 14.69
N PHE A 41 -11.95 -15.97 14.80
CA PHE A 41 -10.89 -16.86 15.28
C PHE A 41 -10.35 -16.52 16.68
N GLY A 42 -10.75 -15.39 17.28
CA GLY A 42 -10.28 -14.97 18.60
C GLY A 42 -8.83 -14.46 18.62
N VAL A 43 -8.17 -14.34 17.46
CA VAL A 43 -6.78 -13.92 17.34
C VAL A 43 -6.71 -12.40 17.13
N LYS A 44 -6.02 -11.69 18.00
CA LYS A 44 -5.82 -10.25 17.85
C LYS A 44 -4.84 -9.94 16.73
N ILE A 45 -5.15 -8.93 15.91
CA ILE A 45 -4.27 -8.43 14.85
C ILE A 45 -3.83 -7.01 15.19
N THR A 46 -2.51 -6.81 15.28
CA THR A 46 -1.89 -5.49 15.41
C THR A 46 -1.39 -5.04 14.04
N LEU A 47 -1.86 -3.88 13.58
CA LEU A 47 -1.55 -3.33 12.27
C LEU A 47 -0.56 -2.17 12.40
N ASP A 48 0.62 -2.27 11.79
CA ASP A 48 1.61 -1.20 11.66
C ASP A 48 1.58 -0.65 10.23
N TYR A 49 1.30 0.64 10.08
CA TYR A 49 1.05 1.27 8.79
C TYR A 49 2.17 2.21 8.38
N ASP A 50 2.69 2.02 7.15
CA ASP A 50 3.64 2.94 6.53
C ASP A 50 3.60 2.78 4.99
N SER A 51 4.51 3.43 4.25
CA SER A 51 4.73 3.14 2.85
C SER A 51 5.29 1.72 2.66
N SER A 52 5.03 1.09 1.50
CA SER A 52 5.52 -0.26 1.21
C SER A 52 7.04 -0.37 1.37
N GLY A 53 7.80 0.64 0.92
CA GLY A 53 9.26 0.63 1.04
C GLY A 53 9.76 0.82 2.47
N ALA A 54 9.10 1.65 3.28
CA ALA A 54 9.46 1.83 4.69
C ALA A 54 9.24 0.54 5.49
N LEU A 55 8.12 -0.16 5.23
CA LEU A 55 7.83 -1.45 5.86
C LEU A 55 8.81 -2.54 5.42
N GLU A 56 9.24 -2.55 4.15
CA GLU A 56 10.30 -3.44 3.69
C GLU A 56 11.62 -3.17 4.44
N GLY A 57 11.95 -1.88 4.66
CA GLY A 57 13.10 -1.50 5.49
C GLY A 57 12.99 -1.99 6.93
N LYS A 58 11.79 -1.96 7.55
CA LYS A 58 11.55 -2.54 8.87
C LYS A 58 11.79 -4.04 8.88
N LEU A 59 11.27 -4.79 7.88
CA LEU A 59 11.53 -6.23 7.74
C LEU A 59 13.04 -6.54 7.64
N GLN A 60 13.78 -5.72 6.88
CA GLN A 60 15.22 -5.87 6.77
C GLN A 60 15.92 -5.71 8.12
N LEU A 61 15.58 -4.65 8.87
CA LEU A 61 16.12 -4.38 10.20
C LEU A 61 15.75 -5.48 11.20
N ASP A 62 14.54 -6.00 11.14
CA ASP A 62 14.09 -7.10 11.99
C ASP A 62 14.93 -8.36 11.74
N ARG A 63 15.15 -8.72 10.48
CA ARG A 63 16.02 -9.85 10.13
C ARG A 63 17.46 -9.63 10.59
N ASP A 64 18.04 -8.46 10.30
CA ASP A 64 19.44 -8.15 10.64
C ASP A 64 19.69 -8.11 12.15
N SER A 65 18.62 -7.82 12.91
CA SER A 65 18.61 -7.86 14.38
C SER A 65 18.22 -9.23 14.96
N ASN A 66 18.00 -10.23 14.10
CA ASN A 66 17.49 -11.57 14.47
C ASN A 66 16.16 -11.49 15.28
N LYS A 67 15.29 -10.56 14.93
CA LYS A 67 13.96 -10.34 15.53
C LYS A 67 12.90 -10.55 14.46
N SER A 68 11.89 -11.35 14.75
CA SER A 68 10.68 -11.45 13.92
C SER A 68 9.58 -10.64 14.61
N ARG A 69 9.38 -9.40 14.14
CA ARG A 69 8.37 -8.49 14.72
C ARG A 69 7.07 -8.48 13.95
N SER A 70 7.03 -9.02 12.74
CA SER A 70 5.82 -9.12 11.94
C SER A 70 5.64 -10.53 11.40
N ASP A 71 4.39 -10.96 11.36
CA ASP A 71 3.96 -12.25 10.81
C ASP A 71 3.58 -12.13 9.35
N LEU A 72 3.01 -10.97 8.96
CA LEU A 72 2.58 -10.68 7.60
C LEU A 72 3.10 -9.32 7.13
N TYR A 73 3.38 -9.24 5.82
CA TYR A 73 3.69 -8.01 5.12
C TYR A 73 2.76 -7.83 3.92
N ILE A 74 1.98 -6.74 3.90
CA ILE A 74 1.00 -6.42 2.86
C ILE A 74 1.40 -5.12 2.16
N PRO A 75 2.26 -5.18 1.14
CA PRO A 75 2.58 -4.01 0.32
C PRO A 75 1.45 -3.69 -0.65
N ALA A 76 1.37 -2.45 -1.11
CA ALA A 76 0.38 -2.01 -2.08
C ALA A 76 0.79 -2.28 -3.55
N ASP A 77 1.98 -2.83 -3.79
CA ASP A 77 2.47 -3.13 -5.12
C ASP A 77 3.27 -4.43 -5.11
N LEU A 78 3.04 -5.27 -6.13
CA LEU A 78 3.64 -6.60 -6.25
C LEU A 78 5.17 -6.58 -6.29
N SER A 79 5.77 -5.51 -6.83
CA SER A 79 7.24 -5.42 -6.92
C SER A 79 7.91 -5.36 -5.55
N PHE A 80 7.26 -4.77 -4.52
CA PHE A 80 7.75 -4.80 -3.15
C PHE A 80 7.64 -6.19 -2.54
N ALA A 81 6.56 -6.93 -2.81
CA ALA A 81 6.41 -8.33 -2.37
C ALA A 81 7.50 -9.22 -3.00
N ASN A 82 7.72 -9.08 -4.31
CA ASN A 82 8.75 -9.83 -5.04
C ASN A 82 10.15 -9.52 -4.52
N ARG A 83 10.45 -8.24 -4.28
CA ARG A 83 11.76 -7.82 -3.74
C ARG A 83 11.99 -8.34 -2.32
N ALA A 84 10.98 -8.28 -1.45
CA ALA A 84 11.07 -8.85 -0.11
C ALA A 84 11.34 -10.36 -0.15
N ARG A 85 10.69 -11.09 -1.07
CA ARG A 85 10.95 -12.51 -1.30
C ARG A 85 12.36 -12.78 -1.81
N GLN A 86 12.83 -12.03 -2.81
CA GLN A 86 14.20 -12.15 -3.35
C GLN A 86 15.28 -11.93 -2.30
N LYS A 87 15.02 -11.02 -1.35
CA LYS A 87 15.88 -10.78 -0.20
C LYS A 87 15.74 -11.81 0.93
N GLY A 88 14.86 -12.80 0.80
CA GLY A 88 14.59 -13.80 1.84
C GLY A 88 13.89 -13.23 3.08
N LEU A 89 13.20 -12.08 2.95
CA LEU A 89 12.45 -11.45 4.04
C LEU A 89 11.05 -12.07 4.22
N THR A 90 10.52 -12.69 3.17
CA THR A 90 9.23 -13.40 3.17
C THR A 90 9.39 -14.75 2.48
N LYS A 91 8.56 -15.73 2.88
CA LYS A 91 8.59 -17.11 2.31
C LYS A 91 7.59 -17.26 1.18
N GLU A 92 6.35 -16.87 1.41
CA GLU A 92 5.23 -17.02 0.48
C GLU A 92 4.65 -15.66 0.11
N SER A 93 3.98 -15.60 -1.03
CA SER A 93 3.31 -14.39 -1.51
C SER A 93 2.00 -14.76 -2.19
N ILE A 94 0.91 -14.13 -1.78
CA ILE A 94 -0.43 -14.30 -2.34
C ILE A 94 -0.93 -12.92 -2.77
N GLN A 95 -1.41 -12.81 -4.03
CA GLN A 95 -2.04 -11.58 -4.50
C GLN A 95 -3.46 -11.49 -3.92
N LEU A 96 -3.75 -10.42 -3.19
CA LEU A 96 -5.03 -10.21 -2.53
C LEU A 96 -6.00 -9.38 -3.38
N ALA A 97 -5.51 -8.36 -4.10
CA ALA A 97 -6.30 -7.41 -4.86
C ALA A 97 -5.49 -6.76 -5.98
N SER A 98 -6.15 -5.98 -6.81
CA SER A 98 -5.54 -5.08 -7.79
C SER A 98 -6.10 -3.68 -7.60
N PHE A 99 -5.27 -2.67 -7.83
CA PHE A 99 -5.64 -1.25 -7.80
C PHE A 99 -5.38 -0.64 -9.16
N ASN A 100 -6.21 0.33 -9.55
CA ASN A 100 -5.94 1.16 -10.71
C ASN A 100 -5.28 2.47 -10.27
N LEU A 101 -4.26 2.90 -11.01
CA LEU A 101 -3.73 4.24 -10.87
C LEU A 101 -4.71 5.22 -11.50
N VAL A 102 -5.08 6.25 -10.76
CA VAL A 102 -5.97 7.32 -11.23
C VAL A 102 -5.37 8.68 -10.92
N LEU A 103 -5.61 9.64 -11.80
CA LEU A 103 -5.39 11.05 -11.51
C LEU A 103 -6.67 11.60 -10.87
N ALA A 104 -6.63 11.77 -9.56
CA ALA A 104 -7.76 12.25 -8.77
C ALA A 104 -7.64 13.75 -8.50
N SER A 105 -8.79 14.44 -8.41
CA SER A 105 -8.84 15.85 -8.06
C SER A 105 -9.79 16.09 -6.89
N ASN A 106 -9.61 17.25 -6.22
CA ASN A 106 -10.60 17.72 -5.27
C ASN A 106 -11.90 18.02 -5.99
N PRO A 107 -13.06 17.50 -5.53
CA PRO A 107 -14.35 17.76 -6.18
C PRO A 107 -14.70 19.26 -6.30
N ASN A 108 -14.26 20.08 -5.34
CA ASN A 108 -14.52 21.51 -5.35
C ASN A 108 -13.63 22.29 -6.32
N ALA A 109 -12.56 21.67 -6.85
CA ALA A 109 -11.70 22.31 -7.85
C ALA A 109 -12.36 22.38 -9.23
N ASN A 110 -13.44 21.62 -9.46
CA ASN A 110 -14.21 21.57 -10.70
C ASN A 110 -13.34 21.43 -11.97
N LEU A 111 -12.27 20.64 -11.89
CA LEU A 111 -11.35 20.39 -13.00
C LEU A 111 -12.04 19.52 -14.05
N LYS A 112 -11.88 19.91 -15.32
CA LYS A 112 -12.40 19.14 -16.46
C LYS A 112 -11.24 18.89 -17.42
N PHE A 113 -10.91 17.65 -17.63
CA PHE A 113 -9.89 17.16 -18.57
C PHE A 113 -10.20 15.71 -18.96
N THR A 114 -9.74 15.28 -20.10
CA THR A 114 -9.87 13.92 -20.62
C THR A 114 -8.52 13.30 -20.95
N THR A 115 -7.49 14.14 -21.12
CA THR A 115 -6.10 13.70 -21.40
C THR A 115 -5.13 14.27 -20.36
N LEU A 116 -3.92 13.72 -20.32
CA LEU A 116 -2.85 14.22 -19.46
C LEU A 116 -2.37 15.60 -19.90
N ASP A 117 -2.33 15.86 -21.21
CA ASP A 117 -1.96 17.19 -21.75
C ASP A 117 -2.95 18.25 -21.34
N GLU A 118 -4.26 17.98 -21.50
CA GLU A 118 -5.31 18.87 -21.02
C GLU A 118 -5.21 19.15 -19.51
N PHE A 119 -4.81 18.16 -18.72
CA PHE A 119 -4.59 18.37 -17.30
C PHE A 119 -3.39 19.31 -17.02
N LEU A 120 -2.29 19.15 -17.73
CA LEU A 120 -1.10 20.03 -17.59
C LEU A 120 -1.41 21.47 -18.01
N ASP A 121 -2.21 21.64 -19.07
CA ASP A 121 -2.64 22.97 -19.56
C ASP A 121 -3.49 23.74 -18.55
N LEU A 122 -4.12 23.04 -17.60
CA LEU A 122 -4.87 23.71 -16.51
C LEU A 122 -3.97 24.39 -15.49
N ASP A 123 -2.66 24.13 -15.50
CA ASP A 123 -1.66 24.66 -14.57
C ASP A 123 -2.07 24.58 -13.08
N VAL A 124 -2.77 23.51 -12.72
CA VAL A 124 -3.21 23.28 -11.35
C VAL A 124 -2.13 22.62 -10.51
N PRO A 125 -1.94 23.02 -9.25
CA PRO A 125 -0.96 22.38 -8.38
C PRO A 125 -1.37 20.93 -8.06
N PHE A 126 -0.47 19.99 -8.29
CA PHE A 126 -0.70 18.57 -8.02
C PHE A 126 0.45 17.91 -7.25
N VAL A 127 0.19 16.72 -6.72
CA VAL A 127 1.14 15.91 -5.94
C VAL A 127 1.41 14.58 -6.60
N ILE A 128 2.69 14.17 -6.58
CA ILE A 128 3.14 12.81 -6.91
C ILE A 128 3.77 12.20 -5.66
N CYS A 129 3.40 10.97 -5.31
CA CYS A 129 4.06 10.26 -4.22
C CYS A 129 5.50 9.87 -4.57
N ASN A 130 6.35 9.76 -3.55
CA ASN A 130 7.72 9.27 -3.69
C ASN A 130 7.72 7.78 -4.13
N GLU A 131 8.78 7.34 -4.80
CA GLU A 131 8.94 5.96 -5.27
C GLU A 131 9.02 4.92 -4.12
N ALA A 132 9.27 5.34 -2.90
CA ALA A 132 9.15 4.50 -1.70
C ALA A 132 7.71 4.06 -1.41
N ALA A 133 6.71 4.79 -1.89
CA ALA A 133 5.31 4.37 -1.89
C ALA A 133 4.98 3.60 -3.16
N GLY A 134 4.17 2.54 -3.05
CA GLY A 134 3.75 1.74 -4.20
C GLY A 134 3.11 2.58 -5.31
N VAL A 135 2.20 3.53 -4.94
CA VAL A 135 1.58 4.45 -5.91
C VAL A 135 2.61 5.32 -6.63
N GLY A 136 3.60 5.85 -5.93
CA GLY A 136 4.64 6.71 -6.53
C GLY A 136 5.49 5.95 -7.54
N LYS A 137 5.88 4.72 -7.20
CA LYS A 137 6.59 3.84 -8.12
C LYS A 137 5.77 3.50 -9.36
N THR A 138 4.49 3.19 -9.20
CA THR A 138 3.61 2.89 -10.33
C THR A 138 3.35 4.13 -11.17
N THR A 139 3.14 5.30 -10.56
CA THR A 139 3.00 6.58 -11.27
C THR A 139 4.19 6.84 -12.18
N LYS A 140 5.41 6.71 -11.63
CA LYS A 140 6.63 6.88 -12.43
C LYS A 140 6.67 5.91 -13.61
N ALA A 141 6.48 4.62 -13.37
CA ALA A 141 6.54 3.61 -14.42
C ALA A 141 5.50 3.85 -15.53
N VAL A 142 4.28 4.26 -15.16
CA VAL A 142 3.23 4.59 -16.14
C VAL A 142 3.62 5.83 -16.97
N LEU A 143 4.04 6.91 -16.31
CA LEU A 143 4.42 8.14 -16.99
C LEU A 143 5.68 7.97 -17.84
N GLU A 144 6.67 7.17 -17.41
CA GLU A 144 7.83 6.80 -18.24
C GLU A 144 7.41 6.05 -19.50
N ASN A 145 6.50 5.09 -19.39
CA ASN A 145 5.98 4.35 -20.56
C ASN A 145 5.20 5.24 -21.53
N LEU A 146 4.62 6.33 -21.05
CA LEU A 146 3.93 7.33 -21.88
C LEU A 146 4.87 8.41 -22.41
N GLY A 147 6.13 8.48 -21.95
CA GLY A 147 7.08 9.55 -22.27
C GLY A 147 6.85 10.85 -21.49
N GLU A 148 5.99 10.82 -20.45
CA GLU A 148 5.51 12.02 -19.74
C GLU A 148 6.17 12.24 -18.37
N TRP A 149 7.03 11.32 -17.93
CA TRP A 149 7.57 11.40 -16.57
C TRP A 149 8.28 12.72 -16.26
N ASP A 150 9.18 13.17 -17.14
CA ASP A 150 9.97 14.37 -16.89
C ASP A 150 9.09 15.61 -16.81
N THR A 151 8.07 15.71 -17.70
CA THR A 151 7.10 16.79 -17.74
C THR A 151 6.31 16.86 -16.41
N PHE A 152 5.71 15.74 -16.01
CA PHE A 152 4.91 15.68 -14.77
C PHE A 152 5.78 15.84 -13.52
N ASN A 153 6.98 15.28 -13.52
CA ASN A 153 7.89 15.39 -12.39
C ASN A 153 8.42 16.82 -12.21
N ALA A 154 8.60 17.57 -13.27
CA ALA A 154 8.98 19.00 -13.23
C ALA A 154 7.79 19.88 -12.79
N ALA A 155 6.59 19.61 -13.29
CA ALA A 155 5.39 20.41 -13.03
C ALA A 155 4.74 20.17 -11.64
N LYS A 156 5.00 19.03 -11.00
CA LYS A 156 4.40 18.73 -9.68
C LYS A 156 4.73 19.80 -8.65
N LYS A 157 3.73 20.20 -7.86
CA LYS A 157 3.89 21.17 -6.77
C LYS A 157 4.46 20.57 -5.49
N ALA A 158 4.18 19.29 -5.24
CA ALA A 158 4.58 18.60 -4.02
C ALA A 158 4.89 17.13 -4.25
N SER A 159 5.67 16.55 -3.34
CA SER A 159 5.85 15.11 -3.21
C SER A 159 5.35 14.63 -1.86
N SER A 160 4.80 13.41 -1.82
CA SER A 160 4.28 12.83 -0.58
C SER A 160 4.93 11.47 -0.31
N PRO A 161 5.28 11.15 0.95
CA PRO A 161 5.83 9.85 1.29
C PRO A 161 4.78 8.73 1.29
N ARG A 162 3.49 9.07 1.44
CA ARG A 162 2.38 8.11 1.52
C ARG A 162 1.18 8.58 0.70
N VAL A 163 0.46 7.63 0.13
CA VAL A 163 -0.77 7.90 -0.64
C VAL A 163 -1.87 8.54 0.21
N THR A 164 -1.96 8.19 1.48
CA THR A 164 -2.93 8.78 2.43
C THR A 164 -2.66 10.26 2.68
N ASP A 165 -1.38 10.65 2.76
CA ASP A 165 -0.99 12.05 2.96
C ASP A 165 -1.27 12.86 1.68
N ALA A 166 -0.99 12.28 0.51
CA ALA A 166 -1.36 12.89 -0.77
C ALA A 166 -2.88 13.08 -0.89
N ALA A 167 -3.67 12.07 -0.57
CA ALA A 167 -5.13 12.15 -0.59
C ALA A 167 -5.66 13.22 0.39
N ALA A 168 -5.11 13.30 1.59
CA ALA A 168 -5.47 14.34 2.57
C ALA A 168 -5.11 15.74 2.09
N ALA A 169 -3.94 15.92 1.45
CA ALA A 169 -3.53 17.20 0.87
C ALA A 169 -4.46 17.67 -0.25
N ILE A 170 -4.87 16.75 -1.15
CA ILE A 170 -5.85 17.01 -2.20
C ILE A 170 -7.21 17.38 -1.60
N ALA A 171 -7.68 16.61 -0.61
CA ALA A 171 -8.96 16.88 0.05
C ALA A 171 -8.99 18.24 0.75
N ALA A 172 -7.88 18.67 1.36
CA ALA A 172 -7.76 19.97 1.99
C ALA A 172 -7.70 21.13 0.99
N SER A 173 -7.32 20.89 -0.26
CA SER A 173 -7.24 21.84 -1.38
C SER A 173 -6.46 23.15 -1.09
N LYS A 174 -5.53 23.12 -0.14
CA LYS A 174 -4.76 24.31 0.28
C LYS A 174 -3.48 24.53 -0.54
N VAL A 175 -2.82 23.44 -0.91
CA VAL A 175 -1.51 23.48 -1.60
C VAL A 175 -1.60 22.77 -2.95
N VAL A 176 -2.33 21.66 -3.00
CA VAL A 176 -2.51 20.83 -4.20
C VAL A 176 -4.00 20.53 -4.40
N GLN A 177 -4.41 20.44 -5.65
CA GLN A 177 -5.80 20.20 -6.04
C GLN A 177 -6.00 18.84 -6.71
N ALA A 178 -4.92 18.18 -7.13
CA ALA A 178 -4.95 16.89 -7.80
C ALA A 178 -3.73 16.04 -7.46
N GLY A 179 -3.75 14.77 -7.83
CA GLY A 179 -2.60 13.87 -7.69
C GLY A 179 -2.92 12.45 -8.10
N PHE A 180 -1.87 11.65 -8.28
CA PHE A 180 -1.97 10.25 -8.63
C PHE A 180 -2.22 9.41 -7.38
N LEU A 181 -3.33 8.67 -7.37
CA LEU A 181 -3.79 7.85 -6.24
C LEU A 181 -4.22 6.46 -6.72
N TRP A 182 -4.45 5.57 -5.77
CA TRP A 182 -5.19 4.32 -6.00
C TRP A 182 -6.70 4.56 -5.90
N ASN A 183 -7.47 3.95 -6.82
CA ASN A 183 -8.94 3.93 -6.71
C ASN A 183 -9.43 2.80 -5.84
#